data_9c057fb2ebac431dd2feda843c3be42b
#
_entry.id   9c057fb2ebac431dd2feda843c3be42b
#
_cell.length_a   1.000
_cell.length_b   1.000
_cell.length_c   1.000
_cell.angle_alpha   90.00
_cell.angle_beta   90.00
_cell.angle_gamma   90.00
#
_symmetry.space_group_name_H-M   'P 1'
#
loop_
_entity.id
_entity.type
_entity.pdbx_description
1 polymer ?
#
loop_
_entity_poly.entity_id
_entity_poly.type
_entity_poly.pdbx_seq_one_letter_code
_entity_poly.pdbx_strand_id
1 'polypeptide(L)'
;MASIKYISVNVSKLLNLVRDLVPKLTTDKYKGQNGRIGIIGGSLEYTGAPYFAAISAMKVGADISHVFCHNNAAPVIKSYSPDLIVHPVLDCLDAVEKIIPWVERLHVIVIGPGLGRDPEVLKTAMELLKYCVTVRKPLIIDADGLFVLNENIDLIYGKQNVILTPNAIEFKRLFGEDPLLAMDKITPLGEGKFTQCLLEDLAEGVVDKGTY
;
A
#
# COMPACT_ATOMS: atom_id res chain seq x y z
N MET A 1 -19.57 -28.43 6.83
CA MET A 1 -18.52 -28.19 5.82
C MET A 1 -19.11 -27.23 4.80
N ALA A 2 -18.80 -25.95 4.89
CA ALA A 2 -19.24 -24.96 3.90
C ALA A 2 -18.40 -25.15 2.64
N SER A 3 -19.06 -25.40 1.52
CA SER A 3 -18.45 -25.53 0.21
C SER A 3 -17.97 -24.14 -0.23
N ILE A 4 -16.68 -23.90 -0.24
CA ILE A 4 -16.09 -22.70 -0.81
C ILE A 4 -16.39 -22.73 -2.30
N LYS A 5 -17.31 -21.90 -2.76
CA LYS A 5 -17.55 -21.69 -4.19
C LYS A 5 -16.38 -20.87 -4.74
N TYR A 6 -15.39 -21.54 -5.30
CA TYR A 6 -14.36 -20.87 -6.09
C TYR A 6 -15.03 -20.15 -7.26
N ILE A 7 -14.85 -18.87 -7.34
CA ILE A 7 -15.16 -18.12 -8.56
C ILE A 7 -14.21 -18.66 -9.63
N SER A 8 -14.72 -19.35 -10.63
CA SER A 8 -13.91 -19.83 -11.74
C SER A 8 -13.47 -18.62 -12.58
N VAL A 9 -12.40 -17.99 -12.17
CA VAL A 9 -11.76 -16.94 -12.96
C VAL A 9 -11.13 -17.63 -14.17
N ASN A 10 -11.44 -17.16 -15.36
CA ASN A 10 -10.75 -17.62 -16.56
C ASN A 10 -9.32 -17.13 -16.52
N VAL A 11 -8.41 -17.98 -16.02
CA VAL A 11 -7.00 -17.70 -15.80
C VAL A 11 -6.33 -17.10 -17.05
N SER A 12 -6.67 -17.59 -18.24
CA SER A 12 -6.12 -17.06 -19.50
C SER A 12 -6.54 -15.60 -19.74
N LYS A 13 -7.79 -15.25 -19.42
CA LYS A 13 -8.27 -13.86 -19.52
C LYS A 13 -7.59 -12.97 -18.50
N LEU A 14 -7.42 -13.45 -17.27
CA LEU A 14 -6.73 -12.71 -16.21
C LEU A 14 -5.26 -12.48 -16.57
N LEU A 15 -4.55 -13.51 -17.03
CA LEU A 15 -3.16 -13.39 -17.46
C LEU A 15 -2.97 -12.38 -18.60
N ASN A 16 -3.91 -12.33 -19.55
CA ASN A 16 -3.84 -11.33 -20.63
C ASN A 16 -4.03 -9.91 -20.08
N LEU A 17 -5.00 -9.69 -19.17
CA LEU A 17 -5.18 -8.40 -18.51
C LEU A 17 -3.93 -7.98 -17.73
N VAL A 18 -3.32 -8.90 -16.97
CA VAL A 18 -2.08 -8.62 -16.23
C VAL A 18 -0.93 -8.27 -17.18
N ARG A 19 -0.78 -8.99 -18.30
CA ARG A 19 0.25 -8.68 -19.30
C ARG A 19 0.08 -7.30 -19.91
N ASP A 20 -1.15 -6.84 -20.11
CA ASP A 20 -1.43 -5.52 -20.66
C ASP A 20 -1.13 -4.40 -19.64
N LEU A 21 -1.19 -4.72 -18.33
CA LEU A 21 -0.83 -3.79 -17.25
C LEU A 21 0.69 -3.63 -17.09
N VAL A 22 1.48 -4.66 -17.44
CA VAL A 22 2.93 -4.61 -17.30
C VAL A 22 3.55 -3.81 -18.45
N PRO A 23 4.23 -2.68 -18.19
CA PRO A 23 4.84 -1.88 -19.23
C PRO A 23 5.93 -2.68 -19.98
N LYS A 24 5.86 -2.71 -21.30
CA LYS A 24 6.92 -3.33 -22.10
C LYS A 24 8.22 -2.53 -21.95
N LEU A 25 9.34 -3.24 -21.83
CA LEU A 25 10.66 -2.63 -21.87
C LEU A 25 10.99 -2.30 -23.34
N THR A 26 11.12 -1.01 -23.64
CA THR A 26 11.48 -0.50 -24.96
C THR A 26 12.69 0.42 -24.85
N THR A 27 13.43 0.62 -25.94
CA THR A 27 14.66 1.40 -25.95
C THR A 27 14.46 2.92 -25.90
N ASP A 28 13.23 3.37 -26.06
CA ASP A 28 12.82 4.78 -26.04
C ASP A 28 12.42 5.31 -24.66
N LYS A 29 12.47 4.44 -23.66
CA LYS A 29 12.13 4.80 -22.27
C LYS A 29 13.30 5.49 -21.56
N TYR A 30 12.94 6.41 -20.67
CA TYR A 30 13.86 7.10 -19.78
C TYR A 30 13.54 6.83 -18.31
N LYS A 31 14.50 7.09 -17.44
CA LYS A 31 14.42 6.84 -15.99
C LYS A 31 13.16 7.51 -15.38
N GLY A 32 12.39 6.73 -14.65
CA GLY A 32 11.16 7.13 -13.98
C GLY A 32 9.86 6.79 -14.73
N GLN A 33 9.94 6.32 -15.97
CA GLN A 33 8.73 5.96 -16.74
C GLN A 33 8.10 4.64 -16.30
N ASN A 34 8.92 3.67 -15.82
CA ASN A 34 8.38 2.38 -15.37
C ASN A 34 7.81 2.40 -13.95
N GLY A 35 7.96 3.50 -13.24
CA GLY A 35 7.36 3.70 -11.93
C GLY A 35 8.22 4.56 -11.02
N ARG A 36 7.56 5.53 -10.37
CA ARG A 36 8.10 6.32 -9.27
C ARG A 36 7.20 6.10 -8.07
N ILE A 37 7.74 5.43 -7.06
CA ILE A 37 6.98 4.95 -5.91
C ILE A 37 7.34 5.79 -4.69
N GLY A 38 6.34 6.13 -3.86
CA GLY A 38 6.56 6.78 -2.57
C GLY A 38 6.07 5.89 -1.44
N ILE A 39 6.93 5.64 -0.49
CA ILE A 39 6.60 4.92 0.75
C ILE A 39 6.58 5.93 1.89
N ILE A 40 5.45 6.07 2.55
CA ILE A 40 5.28 6.89 3.75
C ILE A 40 5.24 5.95 4.95
N GLY A 41 6.34 5.87 5.68
CA GLY A 41 6.51 4.94 6.78
C GLY A 41 7.94 4.85 7.27
N GLY A 42 8.15 4.12 8.34
CA GLY A 42 9.44 4.00 9.03
C GLY A 42 9.52 4.88 10.27
N SER A 43 9.60 4.21 11.41
CA SER A 43 9.79 4.78 12.73
C SER A 43 11.11 4.33 13.35
N LEU A 44 11.39 4.78 14.56
CA LEU A 44 12.61 4.41 15.28
C LEU A 44 12.74 2.88 15.40
N GLU A 45 11.63 2.19 15.69
CA GLU A 45 11.59 0.75 15.92
C GLU A 45 11.44 -0.05 14.61
N TYR A 46 10.81 0.53 13.59
CA TYR A 46 10.40 -0.19 12.39
C TYR A 46 11.04 0.39 11.13
N THR A 47 12.29 0.05 10.88
CA THR A 47 13.04 0.51 9.70
C THR A 47 12.99 -0.49 8.54
N GLY A 48 12.75 -1.77 8.81
CA GLY A 48 12.75 -2.83 7.81
C GLY A 48 11.54 -2.81 6.88
N ALA A 49 10.33 -2.60 7.42
CA ALA A 49 9.10 -2.64 6.62
C ALA A 49 9.08 -1.62 5.47
N PRO A 50 9.37 -0.33 5.67
CA PRO A 50 9.43 0.63 4.57
C PRO A 50 10.57 0.30 3.58
N TYR A 51 11.68 -0.25 4.06
CA TYR A 51 12.75 -0.72 3.19
C TYR A 51 12.26 -1.84 2.26
N PHE A 52 11.62 -2.88 2.83
CA PHE A 52 11.12 -4.00 2.02
C PHE A 52 10.05 -3.57 1.03
N ALA A 53 9.13 -2.70 1.41
CA ALA A 53 8.15 -2.13 0.48
C ALA A 53 8.82 -1.41 -0.69
N ALA A 54 9.81 -0.55 -0.40
CA ALA A 54 10.53 0.23 -1.40
C ALA A 54 11.39 -0.64 -2.33
N ILE A 55 12.18 -1.55 -1.76
CA ILE A 55 13.11 -2.36 -2.56
C ILE A 55 12.37 -3.42 -3.40
N SER A 56 11.25 -3.95 -2.90
CA SER A 56 10.42 -4.89 -3.66
C SER A 56 9.82 -4.22 -4.89
N ALA A 57 9.31 -2.98 -4.76
CA ALA A 57 8.83 -2.22 -5.91
C ALA A 57 9.90 -2.04 -7.00
N MET A 58 11.14 -1.75 -6.60
CA MET A 58 12.24 -1.64 -7.56
C MET A 58 12.60 -2.98 -8.19
N LYS A 59 12.60 -4.06 -7.41
CA LYS A 59 12.90 -5.42 -7.93
C LYS A 59 11.86 -5.94 -8.91
N VAL A 60 10.61 -5.50 -8.81
CA VAL A 60 9.58 -5.85 -9.80
C VAL A 60 9.49 -4.89 -10.97
N GLY A 61 10.35 -3.86 -11.03
CA GLY A 61 10.53 -3.03 -12.21
C GLY A 61 10.25 -1.54 -12.06
N ALA A 62 9.97 -1.04 -10.86
CA ALA A 62 9.92 0.41 -10.65
C ALA A 62 11.32 1.01 -10.80
N ASP A 63 11.41 2.18 -11.42
CA ASP A 63 12.69 2.85 -11.68
C ASP A 63 13.23 3.60 -10.46
N ILE A 64 12.33 4.13 -9.62
CA ILE A 64 12.69 5.02 -8.51
C ILE A 64 11.76 4.74 -7.33
N SER A 65 12.35 4.61 -6.15
CA SER A 65 11.59 4.50 -4.90
C SER A 65 12.06 5.53 -3.88
N HIS A 66 11.10 6.28 -3.35
CA HIS A 66 11.27 7.28 -2.30
C HIS A 66 10.69 6.74 -0.99
N VAL A 67 11.40 6.95 0.12
CA VAL A 67 10.93 6.62 1.47
C VAL A 67 10.87 7.88 2.29
N PHE A 68 9.70 8.25 2.74
CA PHE A 68 9.46 9.36 3.67
C PHE A 68 9.29 8.78 5.06
N CYS A 69 10.24 9.01 5.94
CA CYS A 69 10.29 8.35 7.24
C CYS A 69 10.61 9.34 8.37
N HIS A 70 10.49 8.86 9.60
CA HIS A 70 10.97 9.55 10.79
C HIS A 70 12.48 9.83 10.69
N ASN A 71 12.93 10.98 11.18
CA ASN A 71 14.32 11.40 11.08
C ASN A 71 15.30 10.34 11.62
N ASN A 72 14.99 9.75 12.77
CA ASN A 72 15.85 8.74 13.39
C ASN A 72 15.88 7.40 12.64
N ALA A 73 14.89 7.09 11.81
CA ALA A 73 14.87 5.89 10.98
C ALA A 73 15.73 6.03 9.71
N ALA A 74 15.86 7.26 9.21
CA ALA A 74 16.47 7.52 7.91
C ALA A 74 17.92 7.02 7.77
N PRO A 75 18.84 7.21 8.73
CA PRO A 75 20.21 6.70 8.62
C PRO A 75 20.25 5.19 8.46
N VAL A 76 19.40 4.47 9.20
CA VAL A 76 19.32 3.01 9.17
C VAL A 76 18.76 2.54 7.82
N ILE A 77 17.66 3.14 7.34
CA ILE A 77 17.07 2.78 6.04
C ILE A 77 18.05 3.06 4.90
N LYS A 78 18.77 4.19 4.94
CA LYS A 78 19.82 4.51 3.95
C LYS A 78 20.95 3.49 3.94
N SER A 79 21.27 2.88 5.07
CA SER A 79 22.33 1.88 5.16
C SER A 79 21.98 0.55 4.51
N TYR A 80 20.68 0.25 4.32
CA TYR A 80 20.25 -1.00 3.73
C TYR A 80 20.45 -1.06 2.21
N SER A 81 20.31 0.06 1.50
CA SER A 81 20.54 0.11 0.06
C SER A 81 20.81 1.53 -0.42
N PRO A 82 21.86 1.72 -1.28
CA PRO A 82 22.13 3.00 -1.91
C PRO A 82 21.10 3.37 -3.00
N ASP A 83 20.26 2.43 -3.42
CA ASP A 83 19.30 2.65 -4.51
C ASP A 83 18.07 3.44 -4.05
N LEU A 84 17.81 3.50 -2.74
CA LEU A 84 16.64 4.18 -2.18
C LEU A 84 16.90 5.65 -1.91
N ILE A 85 15.92 6.49 -2.24
CA ILE A 85 15.93 7.91 -1.91
C ILE A 85 15.14 8.11 -0.62
N VAL A 86 15.84 8.40 0.49
CA VAL A 86 15.23 8.47 1.83
C VAL A 86 15.15 9.91 2.31
N HIS A 87 13.95 10.33 2.69
CA HIS A 87 13.59 11.65 3.17
C HIS A 87 13.25 11.61 4.67
N PRO A 88 14.06 12.20 5.56
CA PRO A 88 13.81 12.24 7.00
C PRO A 88 12.87 13.39 7.36
N VAL A 89 11.57 13.24 7.13
CA VAL A 89 10.64 14.38 7.20
C VAL A 89 9.33 14.11 7.94
N LEU A 90 9.00 12.85 8.31
CA LEU A 90 7.67 12.52 8.86
C LEU A 90 7.40 13.16 10.24
N ASP A 91 8.42 13.40 11.02
CA ASP A 91 8.38 14.04 12.35
C ASP A 91 8.59 15.56 12.30
N CYS A 92 8.64 16.16 11.11
CA CYS A 92 8.73 17.60 10.96
C CYS A 92 7.35 18.26 11.11
N LEU A 93 7.29 19.46 11.68
CA LEU A 93 6.05 20.24 11.80
C LEU A 93 5.43 20.58 10.43
N ASP A 94 6.26 20.72 9.40
CA ASP A 94 5.92 21.04 8.02
C ASP A 94 6.03 19.80 7.09
N ALA A 95 5.86 18.61 7.66
CA ALA A 95 6.00 17.33 6.93
C ALA A 95 5.06 17.25 5.73
N VAL A 96 3.81 17.65 5.90
CA VAL A 96 2.79 17.58 4.85
C VAL A 96 3.18 18.47 3.67
N GLU A 97 3.56 19.73 3.94
CA GLU A 97 3.99 20.69 2.92
C GLU A 97 5.24 20.22 2.17
N LYS A 98 6.15 19.54 2.87
CA LYS A 98 7.38 18.98 2.27
C LYS A 98 7.09 17.76 1.39
N ILE A 99 6.10 16.95 1.73
CA ILE A 99 5.81 15.68 1.05
C ILE A 99 4.86 15.87 -0.13
N ILE A 100 3.89 16.78 -0.07
CA ILE A 100 2.91 17.02 -1.14
C ILE A 100 3.56 17.22 -2.52
N PRO A 101 4.61 18.04 -2.71
CA PRO A 101 5.24 18.20 -4.02
C PRO A 101 5.84 16.91 -4.59
N TRP A 102 6.21 15.97 -3.72
CA TRP A 102 6.63 14.64 -4.14
C TRP A 102 5.46 13.77 -4.51
N VAL A 103 4.37 13.77 -3.73
CA VAL A 103 3.15 13.03 -4.05
C VAL A 103 2.67 13.35 -5.46
N GLU A 104 2.72 14.61 -5.88
CA GLU A 104 2.34 15.03 -7.23
C GLU A 104 3.18 14.37 -8.33
N ARG A 105 4.48 14.20 -8.10
CA ARG A 105 5.44 13.65 -9.06
C ARG A 105 5.51 12.12 -9.07
N LEU A 106 5.07 11.47 -8.00
CA LEU A 106 5.08 10.03 -7.84
C LEU A 106 3.86 9.40 -8.49
N HIS A 107 3.96 8.17 -8.95
CA HIS A 107 2.88 7.46 -9.64
C HIS A 107 1.95 6.76 -8.64
N VAL A 108 2.50 6.24 -7.55
CA VAL A 108 1.75 5.57 -6.49
C VAL A 108 2.36 5.88 -5.13
N ILE A 109 1.52 5.91 -4.11
CA ILE A 109 1.93 6.09 -2.72
C ILE A 109 1.54 4.85 -1.92
N VAL A 110 2.43 4.40 -1.06
CA VAL A 110 2.18 3.37 -0.04
C VAL A 110 2.25 4.05 1.33
N ILE A 111 1.22 3.94 2.15
CA ILE A 111 1.17 4.54 3.49
C ILE A 111 1.05 3.44 4.53
N GLY A 112 1.96 3.43 5.51
CA GLY A 112 1.82 2.63 6.71
C GLY A 112 2.95 1.66 7.05
N PRO A 113 3.75 1.13 6.10
CA PRO A 113 4.80 0.18 6.46
C PRO A 113 5.74 0.71 7.54
N GLY A 114 5.67 0.14 8.74
CA GLY A 114 6.51 0.54 9.87
C GLY A 114 6.35 2.00 10.32
N LEU A 115 5.19 2.59 10.12
CA LEU A 115 4.90 3.99 10.44
C LEU A 115 5.03 4.27 11.94
N GLY A 116 4.71 3.29 12.79
CA GLY A 116 4.68 3.45 14.24
C GLY A 116 3.41 4.11 14.73
N ARG A 117 3.39 4.46 16.01
CA ARG A 117 2.20 4.98 16.70
C ARG A 117 2.41 6.35 17.33
N ASP A 118 3.41 7.08 16.90
CA ASP A 118 3.60 8.47 17.32
C ASP A 118 2.40 9.32 16.84
N PRO A 119 1.70 10.06 17.73
CA PRO A 119 0.49 10.80 17.39
C PRO A 119 0.69 11.85 16.30
N GLU A 120 1.83 12.55 16.28
CA GLU A 120 2.11 13.58 15.27
C GLU A 120 2.39 12.93 13.90
N VAL A 121 3.09 11.81 13.89
CA VAL A 121 3.33 11.02 12.66
C VAL A 121 2.01 10.45 12.13
N LEU A 122 1.14 9.92 12.99
CA LEU A 122 -0.18 9.43 12.59
C LEU A 122 -1.07 10.54 12.02
N LYS A 123 -1.02 11.73 12.62
CA LYS A 123 -1.73 12.92 12.12
C LYS A 123 -1.21 13.32 10.73
N THR A 124 0.09 13.42 10.55
CA THR A 124 0.73 13.67 9.26
C THR A 124 0.30 12.64 8.21
N ALA A 125 0.33 11.36 8.56
CA ALA A 125 -0.09 10.28 7.67
C ALA A 125 -1.56 10.40 7.26
N MET A 126 -2.45 10.77 8.19
CA MET A 126 -3.87 10.99 7.90
C MET A 126 -4.07 12.17 6.95
N GLU A 127 -3.36 13.26 7.13
CA GLU A 127 -3.46 14.43 6.24
C GLU A 127 -2.97 14.09 4.82
N LEU A 128 -1.86 13.36 4.70
CA LEU A 128 -1.34 12.87 3.42
C LEU A 128 -2.29 11.87 2.76
N LEU A 129 -2.91 10.98 3.54
CA LEU A 129 -3.94 10.05 3.05
C LEU A 129 -5.14 10.83 2.47
N LYS A 130 -5.68 11.79 3.20
CA LYS A 130 -6.76 12.66 2.73
C LYS A 130 -6.40 13.38 1.43
N TYR A 131 -5.18 13.91 1.36
CA TYR A 131 -4.69 14.57 0.16
C TYR A 131 -4.63 13.60 -1.02
N CYS A 132 -4.01 12.41 -0.84
CA CYS A 132 -3.92 11.39 -1.89
C CYS A 132 -5.31 10.97 -2.41
N VAL A 133 -6.28 10.79 -1.52
CA VAL A 133 -7.67 10.47 -1.90
C VAL A 133 -8.30 11.62 -2.69
N THR A 134 -8.10 12.86 -2.28
CA THR A 134 -8.65 14.05 -2.94
C THR A 134 -8.12 14.21 -4.37
N VAL A 135 -6.81 14.03 -4.56
CA VAL A 135 -6.19 14.14 -5.89
C VAL A 135 -6.25 12.84 -6.70
N ARG A 136 -6.97 11.84 -6.20
CA ARG A 136 -7.09 10.50 -6.81
C ARG A 136 -5.75 9.83 -7.11
N LYS A 137 -4.77 10.00 -6.22
CA LYS A 137 -3.48 9.33 -6.32
C LYS A 137 -3.67 7.82 -6.11
N PRO A 138 -3.12 6.95 -6.97
CA PRO A 138 -3.06 5.52 -6.67
C PRO A 138 -2.40 5.30 -5.31
N LEU A 139 -3.09 4.57 -4.43
CA LEU A 139 -2.76 4.49 -3.02
C LEU A 139 -2.84 3.05 -2.52
N ILE A 140 -1.81 2.61 -1.82
CA ILE A 140 -1.81 1.37 -1.05
C ILE A 140 -1.75 1.74 0.43
N ILE A 141 -2.62 1.15 1.24
CA ILE A 141 -2.67 1.38 2.69
C ILE A 141 -2.41 0.06 3.39
N ASP A 142 -1.32 0.02 4.16
CA ASP A 142 -0.80 -1.16 4.82
C ASP A 142 -0.54 -0.92 6.32
N ALA A 143 -0.56 -1.95 7.11
CA ALA A 143 -0.12 -1.96 8.50
C ALA A 143 -0.66 -0.77 9.34
N ASP A 144 0.22 0.10 9.87
CA ASP A 144 -0.20 1.25 10.68
C ASP A 144 -0.99 2.31 9.88
N GLY A 145 -0.89 2.31 8.55
CA GLY A 145 -1.78 3.09 7.68
C GLY A 145 -3.23 2.63 7.77
N LEU A 146 -3.46 1.32 7.90
CA LEU A 146 -4.79 0.75 8.14
C LEU A 146 -5.33 1.15 9.52
N PHE A 147 -4.45 1.26 10.51
CA PHE A 147 -4.83 1.78 11.82
C PHE A 147 -5.27 3.24 11.76
N VAL A 148 -4.54 4.08 11.02
CA VAL A 148 -4.91 5.49 10.77
C VAL A 148 -6.27 5.57 10.08
N LEU A 149 -6.55 4.68 9.15
CA LEU A 149 -7.80 4.64 8.39
C LEU A 149 -9.01 4.18 9.23
N ASN A 150 -8.81 3.41 10.29
CA ASN A 150 -9.87 2.71 11.02
C ASN A 150 -11.05 3.60 11.45
N GLU A 151 -10.77 4.82 11.93
CA GLU A 151 -11.81 5.77 12.33
C GLU A 151 -12.39 6.59 11.17
N ASN A 152 -11.83 6.44 9.97
CA ASN A 152 -12.16 7.25 8.80
C ASN A 152 -12.31 6.39 7.53
N ILE A 153 -12.80 5.18 7.67
CA ILE A 153 -12.93 4.21 6.56
C ILE A 153 -13.79 4.76 5.41
N ASP A 154 -14.74 5.63 5.70
CA ASP A 154 -15.59 6.29 4.71
C ASP A 154 -14.82 7.12 3.67
N LEU A 155 -13.61 7.56 3.99
CA LEU A 155 -12.76 8.32 3.06
C LEU A 155 -12.47 7.56 1.76
N ILE A 156 -12.45 6.23 1.84
CA ILE A 156 -12.06 5.38 0.72
C ILE A 156 -13.26 4.67 0.05
N TYR A 157 -14.47 4.83 0.57
CA TYR A 157 -15.63 4.20 -0.04
C TYR A 157 -15.83 4.65 -1.49
N GLY A 158 -15.99 3.67 -2.38
CA GLY A 158 -16.15 3.89 -3.81
C GLY A 158 -14.89 4.40 -4.54
N LYS A 159 -13.74 4.41 -3.90
CA LYS A 159 -12.47 4.80 -4.54
C LYS A 159 -11.83 3.58 -5.22
N GLN A 160 -11.70 3.65 -6.54
CA GLN A 160 -11.13 2.57 -7.37
C GLN A 160 -9.60 2.56 -7.43
N ASN A 161 -8.96 3.58 -6.87
CA ASN A 161 -7.52 3.78 -6.90
C ASN A 161 -6.86 3.52 -5.54
N VAL A 162 -7.55 2.84 -4.63
CA VAL A 162 -7.07 2.50 -3.28
C VAL A 162 -7.05 0.99 -3.11
N ILE A 163 -5.93 0.48 -2.63
CA ILE A 163 -5.72 -0.93 -2.28
C ILE A 163 -5.43 -1.00 -0.78
N LEU A 164 -6.07 -1.94 -0.09
CA LEU A 164 -5.78 -2.25 1.31
C LEU A 164 -5.14 -3.62 1.40
N THR A 165 -4.16 -3.78 2.30
CA THR A 165 -3.44 -5.04 2.54
C THR A 165 -3.58 -5.51 3.99
N PRO A 166 -4.81 -5.65 4.53
CA PRO A 166 -5.01 -6.03 5.91
C PRO A 166 -4.73 -7.53 6.14
N ASN A 167 -4.02 -7.86 7.22
CA ASN A 167 -4.08 -9.20 7.78
C ASN A 167 -5.46 -9.46 8.43
N ALA A 168 -5.73 -10.70 8.87
CA ALA A 168 -7.04 -11.08 9.42
C ALA A 168 -7.48 -10.21 10.62
N ILE A 169 -6.54 -9.81 11.48
CA ILE A 169 -6.83 -8.99 12.65
C ILE A 169 -7.14 -7.54 12.24
N GLU A 170 -6.37 -7.00 11.32
CA GLU A 170 -6.57 -5.66 10.75
C GLU A 170 -7.89 -5.60 9.99
N PHE A 171 -8.20 -6.62 9.19
CA PHE A 171 -9.48 -6.74 8.50
C PHE A 171 -10.66 -6.70 9.48
N LYS A 172 -10.60 -7.55 10.52
CA LYS A 172 -11.65 -7.58 11.55
C LYS A 172 -11.80 -6.23 12.26
N ARG A 173 -10.71 -5.51 12.48
CA ARG A 173 -10.73 -4.17 13.08
C ARG A 173 -11.40 -3.15 12.18
N LEU A 174 -11.09 -3.18 10.87
CA LEU A 174 -11.64 -2.25 9.89
C LEU A 174 -13.11 -2.49 9.59
N PHE A 175 -13.54 -3.75 9.50
CA PHE A 175 -14.86 -4.12 8.98
C PHE A 175 -15.78 -4.76 10.02
N GLY A 176 -15.30 -5.01 11.24
CA GLY A 176 -16.07 -5.62 12.32
C GLY A 176 -16.38 -7.10 12.17
N GLU A 177 -15.92 -7.72 11.08
CA GLU A 177 -16.23 -9.10 10.72
C GLU A 177 -14.95 -9.92 10.49
N ASP A 178 -15.08 -11.25 10.64
CA ASP A 178 -14.02 -12.18 10.25
C ASP A 178 -13.91 -12.23 8.72
N PRO A 179 -12.70 -12.18 8.14
CA PRO A 179 -12.51 -12.24 6.70
C PRO A 179 -13.20 -13.45 6.03
N LEU A 180 -13.18 -14.61 6.67
CA LEU A 180 -13.81 -15.84 6.14
C LEU A 180 -15.35 -15.70 6.09
N LEU A 181 -15.96 -14.99 7.03
CA LEU A 181 -17.41 -14.71 7.04
C LEU A 181 -17.77 -13.61 6.03
N ALA A 182 -16.88 -12.65 5.83
CA ALA A 182 -17.07 -11.59 4.85
C ALA A 182 -17.03 -12.10 3.40
N MET A 183 -16.24 -13.13 3.11
CA MET A 183 -16.16 -13.75 1.77
C MET A 183 -17.51 -14.27 1.27
N ASP A 184 -18.37 -14.80 2.15
CA ASP A 184 -19.69 -15.29 1.77
C ASP A 184 -20.66 -14.14 1.37
N LYS A 185 -20.33 -12.90 1.74
CA LYS A 185 -21.14 -11.70 1.47
C LYS A 185 -20.62 -10.88 0.28
N ILE A 186 -19.46 -11.21 -0.27
CA ILE A 186 -18.89 -10.51 -1.42
C ILE A 186 -19.63 -10.98 -2.68
N THR A 187 -20.49 -10.12 -3.20
CA THR A 187 -21.13 -10.33 -4.51
C THR A 187 -20.09 -10.18 -5.63
N PRO A 188 -20.22 -10.96 -6.72
CA PRO A 188 -19.30 -10.87 -7.85
C PRO A 188 -19.27 -9.45 -8.41
N LEU A 189 -18.08 -8.99 -8.75
CA LEU A 189 -17.70 -7.80 -9.49
C LEU A 189 -18.86 -7.03 -10.17
N GLY A 190 -19.23 -5.90 -9.63
CA GLY A 190 -20.17 -5.00 -10.28
C GLY A 190 -20.81 -3.94 -9.39
N GLU A 191 -21.04 -4.23 -8.12
CA GLU A 191 -21.72 -3.28 -7.22
C GLU A 191 -20.89 -3.04 -5.95
N GLY A 192 -19.67 -2.56 -6.17
CA GLY A 192 -18.60 -2.53 -5.23
C GLY A 192 -18.76 -1.70 -3.98
N LYS A 193 -18.62 -2.32 -2.83
CA LYS A 193 -18.26 -1.62 -1.59
C LYS A 193 -16.85 -1.97 -1.09
N PHE A 194 -16.17 -2.96 -1.66
CA PHE A 194 -14.86 -3.39 -1.20
C PHE A 194 -13.91 -3.65 -2.35
N THR A 195 -12.72 -3.16 -2.21
CA THR A 195 -11.68 -3.17 -3.23
C THR A 195 -11.21 -4.59 -3.54
N GLN A 196 -10.98 -4.81 -4.78
CA GLN A 196 -10.64 -6.04 -5.50
C GLN A 196 -9.43 -6.82 -4.94
N CYS A 197 -8.61 -6.22 -4.11
CA CYS A 197 -7.31 -6.75 -3.69
C CYS A 197 -7.39 -7.86 -2.62
N LEU A 198 -8.45 -7.88 -1.83
CA LEU A 198 -8.63 -8.88 -0.77
C LEU A 198 -8.93 -10.28 -1.30
N LEU A 199 -9.43 -10.37 -2.52
CA LEU A 199 -9.89 -11.64 -3.10
C LEU A 199 -8.74 -12.52 -3.58
N GLU A 200 -7.61 -11.94 -3.96
CA GLU A 200 -6.50 -12.70 -4.53
C GLU A 200 -5.70 -13.43 -3.44
N ASP A 201 -5.36 -12.76 -2.35
CA ASP A 201 -4.64 -13.38 -1.21
C ASP A 201 -5.48 -14.40 -0.46
N LEU A 202 -6.81 -14.19 -0.38
CA LEU A 202 -7.73 -15.12 0.27
C LEU A 202 -8.11 -16.30 -0.63
N ALA A 203 -8.16 -16.10 -1.95
CA ALA A 203 -8.49 -17.16 -2.91
C ALA A 203 -7.31 -18.11 -3.18
N GLU A 204 -6.07 -17.68 -3.04
CA GLU A 204 -4.88 -18.51 -3.22
C GLU A 204 -4.52 -19.34 -2.00
N GLY A 205 -5.25 -19.19 -0.89
CA GLY A 205 -5.00 -19.99 0.32
C GLY A 205 -3.65 -19.74 0.95
N VAL A 206 -3.04 -18.58 0.69
CA VAL A 206 -1.81 -18.12 1.34
C VAL A 206 -2.14 -17.57 2.72
N VAL A 207 -2.91 -18.32 3.50
CA VAL A 207 -2.76 -18.31 4.93
C VAL A 207 -1.66 -19.30 5.21
N ASP A 208 -0.44 -18.89 5.00
CA ASP A 208 0.69 -19.62 5.53
C ASP A 208 0.48 -19.73 7.04
N LYS A 209 0.25 -20.95 7.48
CA LYS A 209 0.17 -21.26 8.91
C LYS A 209 1.55 -21.00 9.46
N GLY A 210 1.71 -19.82 10.02
CA GLY A 210 2.94 -19.26 10.53
C GLY A 210 3.85 -20.29 11.17
N THR A 211 4.98 -20.41 10.60
CA THR A 211 6.24 -20.76 11.24
C THR A 211 7.10 -19.52 11.15
N TYR A 212 6.97 -18.68 12.19
CA TYR A 212 8.02 -17.77 12.64
C TYR A 212 8.02 -17.80 14.16
#